data_5ca65dc350b9cf83012b2f59f7340337
#
_entry.id   5ca65dc350b9cf83012b2f59f7340337
#
_cell.length_a   1.000
_cell.length_b   1.000
_cell.length_c   1.000
_cell.angle_alpha   90.00
_cell.angle_beta   90.00
_cell.angle_gamma   90.00
#
_symmetry.space_group_name_H-M   'P 1'
#
loop_
_entity.id
_entity.type
_entity.pdbx_description
1 polymer ?
#
loop_
_entity_poly.entity_id
_entity_poly.type
_entity_poly.pdbx_seq_one_letter_code
_entity_poly.pdbx_strand_id
1 'polypeptide(L)'
;WKAGVDVLSFGGTKNGLMGVEALILFDPDRHAGKGWEIQLRRKRGGHLFSKHRYLSAQMLAYLTDDLWLTLASNANAQAEALEALLTEAGVTLVHPRGGNILFAEFPLKAHDALRAAGAVYYDWPAPPPAGAGPDHPHQCRLVCSWSTNEADITRFAEILKAAL
;
A
#
# COMPACT_ATOMS: atom_id res chain seq x y z
N TRP A 1 5.39 -19.41 1.98
CA TRP A 1 6.45 -20.37 1.67
C TRP A 1 5.95 -21.82 1.59
N LYS A 2 5.01 -22.22 2.47
CA LYS A 2 4.39 -23.57 2.43
C LYS A 2 3.59 -23.84 1.15
N ALA A 3 3.17 -22.80 0.44
CA ALA A 3 2.47 -22.90 -0.84
C ALA A 3 3.42 -23.13 -2.04
N GLY A 4 4.74 -23.29 -1.81
CA GLY A 4 5.73 -23.54 -2.84
C GLY A 4 6.49 -22.28 -3.28
N VAL A 5 6.53 -21.24 -2.47
CA VAL A 5 7.31 -20.02 -2.75
C VAL A 5 8.79 -20.31 -2.48
N ASP A 6 9.64 -20.13 -3.48
CA ASP A 6 11.10 -20.31 -3.38
C ASP A 6 11.80 -19.02 -2.89
N VAL A 7 11.36 -17.86 -3.35
CA VAL A 7 11.96 -16.56 -3.04
C VAL A 7 10.87 -15.54 -2.72
N LEU A 8 11.06 -14.76 -1.65
CA LEU A 8 10.17 -13.68 -1.26
C LEU A 8 10.94 -12.37 -1.18
N SER A 9 10.42 -11.32 -1.80
CA SER A 9 10.79 -9.94 -1.51
C SER A 9 9.92 -9.44 -0.35
N PHE A 10 10.54 -9.26 0.81
CA PHE A 10 9.86 -8.80 2.02
C PHE A 10 10.18 -7.34 2.26
N GLY A 11 9.24 -6.47 1.92
CA GLY A 11 9.42 -5.02 1.95
C GLY A 11 9.04 -4.40 3.28
N GLY A 12 9.89 -3.49 3.75
CA GLY A 12 9.59 -2.67 4.94
C GLY A 12 9.26 -1.22 4.60
N THR A 13 9.71 -0.72 3.46
CA THR A 13 9.60 0.70 3.06
C THR A 13 8.16 1.21 3.02
N LYS A 14 7.22 0.41 2.53
CA LYS A 14 5.80 0.80 2.47
C LYS A 14 5.02 0.53 3.75
N ASN A 15 5.64 -0.12 4.73
CA ASN A 15 5.00 -0.49 5.99
C ASN A 15 5.75 0.07 7.22
N GLY A 16 6.24 1.31 7.11
CA GLY A 16 6.77 2.10 8.23
C GLY A 16 8.27 2.23 8.32
N LEU A 17 9.06 1.54 7.47
CA LEU A 17 10.50 1.71 7.44
C LEU A 17 10.94 2.77 6.43
N MET A 18 12.13 3.37 6.66
CA MET A 18 12.65 4.44 5.81
C MET A 18 13.08 3.94 4.42
N GLY A 19 13.64 2.73 4.31
CA GLY A 19 14.13 2.27 3.01
C GLY A 19 14.90 0.96 3.11
N VAL A 20 14.25 -0.10 3.60
CA VAL A 20 14.85 -1.42 3.65
C VAL A 20 13.90 -2.48 3.09
N GLU A 21 14.49 -3.34 2.26
CA GLU A 21 13.83 -4.50 1.67
C GLU A 21 14.68 -5.74 1.93
N ALA A 22 14.07 -6.84 2.31
CA ALA A 22 14.75 -8.12 2.49
C ALA A 22 14.38 -9.07 1.36
N LEU A 23 15.37 -9.80 0.85
CA LEU A 23 15.14 -10.93 -0.03
C LEU A 23 15.34 -12.20 0.79
N ILE A 24 14.31 -13.03 0.85
CA ILE A 24 14.30 -14.28 1.62
C ILE A 24 14.32 -15.44 0.63
N LEU A 25 15.33 -16.30 0.75
CA LEU A 25 15.42 -17.55 0.03
C LEU A 25 14.97 -18.67 0.97
N PHE A 26 13.85 -19.33 0.64
CA PHE A 26 13.39 -20.50 1.36
C PHE A 26 14.13 -21.75 0.87
N ASP A 27 14.37 -22.70 1.77
CA ASP A 27 15.06 -23.95 1.48
C ASP A 27 16.39 -23.74 0.73
N PRO A 28 17.41 -23.12 1.37
CA PRO A 28 18.67 -22.79 0.71
C PRO A 28 19.44 -24.02 0.23
N ASP A 29 19.20 -25.19 0.81
CA ASP A 29 19.86 -26.45 0.40
C ASP A 29 19.33 -26.93 -0.96
N ARG A 30 18.02 -26.81 -1.19
CA ARG A 30 17.39 -27.07 -2.50
C ARG A 30 17.91 -26.14 -3.59
N HIS A 31 18.30 -24.94 -3.20
CA HIS A 31 18.78 -23.89 -4.09
C HIS A 31 20.29 -23.63 -3.92
N ALA A 32 21.08 -24.70 -3.85
CA ALA A 32 22.53 -24.61 -3.67
C ALA A 32 23.19 -23.65 -4.67
N GLY A 33 24.03 -22.75 -4.17
CA GLY A 33 24.68 -21.70 -4.97
C GLY A 33 23.85 -20.45 -5.24
N LYS A 34 22.52 -20.49 -5.13
CA LYS A 34 21.66 -19.31 -5.38
C LYS A 34 21.87 -18.20 -4.34
N GLY A 35 22.12 -18.55 -3.09
CA GLY A 35 22.45 -17.57 -2.05
C GLY A 35 23.69 -16.74 -2.39
N TRP A 36 24.74 -17.38 -2.94
CA TRP A 36 25.93 -16.68 -3.40
C TRP A 36 25.66 -15.82 -4.65
N GLU A 37 24.94 -16.35 -5.62
CA GLU A 37 24.54 -15.60 -6.81
C GLU A 37 23.76 -14.32 -6.44
N ILE A 38 22.81 -14.42 -5.50
CA ILE A 38 22.02 -13.29 -5.00
C ILE A 38 22.94 -12.23 -4.39
N GLN A 39 23.92 -12.62 -3.58
CA GLN A 39 24.89 -11.69 -3.00
C GLN A 39 25.72 -10.95 -4.08
N LEU A 40 26.16 -11.66 -5.10
CA LEU A 40 26.89 -11.06 -6.23
C LEU A 40 26.01 -10.07 -7.01
N ARG A 41 24.75 -10.43 -7.27
CA ARG A 41 23.78 -9.56 -7.93
C ARG A 41 23.47 -8.31 -7.08
N ARG A 42 23.30 -8.49 -5.77
CA ARG A 42 23.12 -7.37 -4.82
C ARG A 42 24.30 -6.41 -4.89
N LYS A 43 25.52 -6.90 -4.86
CA LYS A 43 26.74 -6.08 -4.97
C LYS A 43 26.82 -5.36 -6.32
N ARG A 44 26.57 -6.06 -7.43
CA ARG A 44 26.56 -5.50 -8.78
C ARG A 44 25.49 -4.42 -8.94
N GLY A 45 24.31 -4.60 -8.34
CA GLY A 45 23.21 -3.65 -8.35
C GLY A 45 23.42 -2.42 -7.43
N GLY A 46 24.55 -2.31 -6.75
CA GLY A 46 24.83 -1.18 -5.86
C GLY A 46 24.13 -1.25 -4.48
N HIS A 47 23.51 -2.40 -4.15
CA HIS A 47 22.77 -2.58 -2.91
C HIS A 47 23.62 -3.07 -1.73
N LEU A 48 24.94 -3.04 -1.85
CA LEU A 48 25.90 -3.38 -0.79
C LEU A 48 26.77 -2.17 -0.49
N PHE A 49 26.33 -1.31 0.41
CA PHE A 49 27.09 -0.12 0.80
C PHE A 49 27.64 -0.24 2.23
N SER A 50 28.66 0.56 2.57
CA SER A 50 29.47 0.41 3.78
C SER A 50 28.69 0.52 5.09
N LYS A 51 27.60 1.28 5.11
CA LYS A 51 26.78 1.51 6.31
C LYS A 51 25.50 0.67 6.34
N HIS A 52 25.58 -0.52 5.80
CA HIS A 52 24.45 -1.46 5.70
C HIS A 52 23.80 -1.80 7.05
N ARG A 53 24.54 -1.67 8.17
CA ARG A 53 24.01 -1.84 9.52
C ARG A 53 22.80 -0.96 9.85
N TYR A 54 22.66 0.22 9.23
CA TYR A 54 21.49 1.08 9.43
C TYR A 54 20.22 0.49 8.81
N LEU A 55 20.33 -0.23 7.70
CA LEU A 55 19.22 -0.99 7.12
C LEU A 55 18.89 -2.20 7.99
N SER A 56 19.91 -2.93 8.44
CA SER A 56 19.73 -4.09 9.30
C SER A 56 19.06 -3.72 10.62
N ALA A 57 19.42 -2.57 11.21
CA ALA A 57 18.80 -2.07 12.44
C ALA A 57 17.31 -1.75 12.25
N GLN A 58 16.91 -1.18 11.10
CA GLN A 58 15.51 -0.95 10.77
C GLN A 58 14.76 -2.29 10.65
N MET A 59 15.32 -3.25 9.91
CA MET A 59 14.70 -4.57 9.76
C MET A 59 14.60 -5.31 11.09
N LEU A 60 15.61 -5.21 11.95
CA LEU A 60 15.57 -5.80 13.31
C LEU A 60 14.42 -5.21 14.13
N ALA A 61 14.30 -3.88 14.18
CA ALA A 61 13.20 -3.23 14.89
C ALA A 61 11.83 -3.63 14.32
N TYR A 62 11.71 -3.73 13.00
CA TYR A 62 10.50 -4.11 12.30
C TYR A 62 10.01 -5.52 12.63
N LEU A 63 10.95 -6.46 12.85
CA LEU A 63 10.65 -7.85 13.20
C LEU A 63 10.54 -8.08 14.72
N THR A 64 10.97 -7.11 15.54
CA THR A 64 10.85 -7.20 17.00
C THR A 64 9.41 -7.01 17.42
N ASP A 65 8.92 -7.86 18.32
CA ASP A 65 7.57 -7.83 18.89
C ASP A 65 6.45 -7.75 17.84
N ASP A 66 6.68 -8.36 16.68
CA ASP A 66 5.72 -8.40 15.56
C ASP A 66 5.25 -7.01 15.07
N LEU A 67 6.10 -5.98 15.19
CA LEU A 67 5.77 -4.62 14.79
C LEU A 67 5.26 -4.55 13.34
N TRP A 68 5.85 -5.33 12.43
CA TRP A 68 5.41 -5.41 11.03
C TRP A 68 3.97 -5.87 10.86
N LEU A 69 3.51 -6.81 11.71
CA LEU A 69 2.11 -7.28 11.72
C LEU A 69 1.18 -6.20 12.27
N THR A 70 1.58 -5.52 13.34
CA THR A 70 0.82 -4.43 13.94
C THR A 70 0.57 -3.31 12.94
N LEU A 71 1.61 -2.87 12.24
CA LEU A 71 1.52 -1.82 11.22
C LEU A 71 0.66 -2.22 10.03
N ALA A 72 0.83 -3.45 9.53
CA ALA A 72 0.02 -3.98 8.43
C ALA A 72 -1.45 -4.18 8.84
N SER A 73 -1.71 -4.64 10.07
CA SER A 73 -3.05 -4.79 10.62
C SER A 73 -3.78 -3.45 10.71
N ASN A 74 -3.10 -2.38 11.14
CA ASN A 74 -3.67 -1.05 11.10
C ASN A 74 -4.07 -0.64 9.68
N ALA A 75 -3.17 -0.77 8.70
CA ALA A 75 -3.46 -0.43 7.32
C ALA A 75 -4.71 -1.17 6.78
N ASN A 76 -4.85 -2.45 7.09
CA ASN A 76 -5.99 -3.26 6.68
C ASN A 76 -7.28 -2.86 7.41
N ALA A 77 -7.21 -2.59 8.73
CA ALA A 77 -8.37 -2.16 9.52
C ALA A 77 -8.90 -0.79 9.06
N GLN A 78 -8.01 0.16 8.75
CA GLN A 78 -8.42 1.46 8.21
C GLN A 78 -9.03 1.33 6.81
N ALA A 79 -8.52 0.42 5.99
CA ALA A 79 -9.12 0.15 4.68
C ALA A 79 -10.51 -0.50 4.80
N GLU A 80 -10.72 -1.37 5.79
CA GLU A 80 -12.03 -1.96 6.08
C GLU A 80 -13.04 -0.90 6.54
N ALA A 81 -12.63 0.00 7.44
CA ALA A 81 -13.46 1.10 7.90
C ALA A 81 -13.80 2.07 6.75
N LEU A 82 -12.83 2.39 5.88
CA LEU A 82 -13.07 3.20 4.69
C LEU A 82 -14.05 2.52 3.73
N GLU A 83 -13.92 1.21 3.49
CA GLU A 83 -14.84 0.42 2.66
C GLU A 83 -16.29 0.54 3.16
N ALA A 84 -16.48 0.42 4.48
CA ALA A 84 -17.80 0.55 5.09
C ALA A 84 -18.41 1.95 4.86
N LEU A 85 -17.63 3.01 5.08
CA LEU A 85 -18.08 4.40 4.88
C LEU A 85 -18.37 4.72 3.41
N LEU A 86 -17.59 4.19 2.47
CA LEU A 86 -17.85 4.33 1.02
C LEU A 86 -19.14 3.62 0.61
N THR A 87 -19.34 2.40 1.11
CA THR A 87 -20.55 1.62 0.84
C THR A 87 -21.80 2.31 1.40
N GLU A 88 -21.73 2.84 2.62
CA GLU A 88 -22.81 3.63 3.23
C GLU A 88 -23.15 4.88 2.43
N ALA A 89 -22.14 5.51 1.81
CA ALA A 89 -22.31 6.65 0.93
C ALA A 89 -22.85 6.30 -0.47
N GLY A 90 -23.09 5.02 -0.76
CA GLY A 90 -23.57 4.55 -2.07
C GLY A 90 -22.49 4.50 -3.15
N VAL A 91 -21.20 4.54 -2.77
CA VAL A 91 -20.08 4.47 -3.70
C VAL A 91 -19.91 3.04 -4.22
N THR A 92 -19.70 2.90 -5.54
CA THR A 92 -19.42 1.60 -6.15
C THR A 92 -17.98 1.18 -5.88
N LEU A 93 -17.80 -0.01 -5.29
CA LEU A 93 -16.49 -0.66 -5.22
C LEU A 93 -16.29 -1.51 -6.46
N VAL A 94 -15.24 -1.23 -7.21
CA VAL A 94 -14.94 -1.87 -8.51
C VAL A 94 -14.50 -3.33 -8.32
N HIS A 95 -13.80 -3.60 -7.21
CA HIS A 95 -13.30 -4.93 -6.85
C HIS A 95 -13.50 -5.19 -5.36
N PRO A 96 -13.67 -6.45 -4.94
CA PRO A 96 -13.61 -6.82 -3.53
C PRO A 96 -12.26 -6.43 -2.92
N ARG A 97 -12.29 -5.88 -1.70
CA ARG A 97 -11.06 -5.55 -0.98
C ARG A 97 -10.34 -6.83 -0.52
N GLY A 98 -9.07 -6.97 -0.90
CA GLY A 98 -8.21 -8.08 -0.47
C GLY A 98 -7.12 -7.68 0.54
N GLY A 99 -7.01 -6.39 0.89
CA GLY A 99 -5.98 -5.85 1.78
C GLY A 99 -6.21 -4.36 2.06
N ASN A 100 -5.16 -3.56 1.99
CA ASN A 100 -5.18 -2.13 2.30
C ASN A 100 -5.48 -1.22 1.09
N ILE A 101 -5.92 -1.78 -0.04
CA ILE A 101 -6.21 -1.05 -1.28
C ILE A 101 -7.69 -1.22 -1.64
N LEU A 102 -8.34 -0.11 -2.00
CA LEU A 102 -9.69 -0.08 -2.54
C LEU A 102 -9.68 0.54 -3.94
N PHE A 103 -10.51 0.00 -4.81
CA PHE A 103 -10.83 0.60 -6.10
C PHE A 103 -12.29 1.05 -6.05
N ALA A 104 -12.51 2.35 -6.13
CA ALA A 104 -13.81 2.97 -5.98
C ALA A 104 -14.15 3.84 -7.19
N GLU A 105 -15.45 3.99 -7.47
CA GLU A 105 -15.93 4.83 -8.53
C GLU A 105 -16.97 5.82 -8.00
N PHE A 106 -16.75 7.12 -8.25
CA PHE A 106 -17.65 8.20 -7.89
C PHE A 106 -17.47 9.40 -8.85
N PRO A 107 -18.40 10.41 -8.85
CA PRO A 107 -18.36 11.51 -9.81
C PRO A 107 -17.10 12.40 -9.66
N LEU A 108 -16.66 12.99 -10.78
CA LEU A 108 -15.49 13.89 -10.82
C LEU A 108 -15.60 15.07 -9.85
N LYS A 109 -16.79 15.65 -9.65
CA LYS A 109 -17.01 16.73 -8.66
C LYS A 109 -16.55 16.33 -7.25
N ALA A 110 -16.75 15.06 -6.87
CA ALA A 110 -16.32 14.56 -5.58
C ALA A 110 -14.79 14.34 -5.54
N HIS A 111 -14.16 13.90 -6.64
CA HIS A 111 -12.70 13.87 -6.75
C HIS A 111 -12.09 15.27 -6.59
N ASP A 112 -12.69 16.28 -7.21
CA ASP A 112 -12.22 17.66 -7.13
C ASP A 112 -12.33 18.21 -5.71
N ALA A 113 -13.45 17.96 -5.02
CA ALA A 113 -13.65 18.36 -3.62
C ALA A 113 -12.64 17.70 -2.68
N LEU A 114 -12.43 16.39 -2.83
CA LEU A 114 -11.45 15.63 -2.04
C LEU A 114 -10.03 16.15 -2.25
N ARG A 115 -9.61 16.35 -3.50
CA ARG A 115 -8.28 16.86 -3.84
C ARG A 115 -8.07 18.29 -3.35
N ALA A 116 -9.08 19.15 -3.46
CA ALA A 116 -9.05 20.50 -2.92
C ALA A 116 -8.89 20.51 -1.39
N ALA A 117 -9.44 19.50 -0.71
CA ALA A 117 -9.27 19.29 0.74
C ALA A 117 -7.95 18.61 1.14
N GLY A 118 -7.09 18.28 0.17
CA GLY A 118 -5.75 17.72 0.38
C GLY A 118 -5.67 16.18 0.30
N ALA A 119 -6.72 15.48 -0.16
CA ALA A 119 -6.65 14.05 -0.37
C ALA A 119 -5.72 13.73 -1.56
N VAL A 120 -4.80 12.76 -1.35
CA VAL A 120 -3.82 12.33 -2.35
C VAL A 120 -4.04 10.86 -2.68
N TYR A 121 -4.43 10.58 -3.90
CA TYR A 121 -4.64 9.23 -4.42
C TYR A 121 -4.56 9.22 -5.95
N TYR A 122 -4.58 8.04 -6.55
CA TYR A 122 -4.39 7.89 -7.98
C TYR A 122 -5.70 7.67 -8.72
N ASP A 123 -5.82 8.29 -9.89
CA ASP A 123 -6.78 7.89 -10.91
C ASP A 123 -6.48 6.44 -11.34
N TRP A 124 -7.52 5.67 -11.68
CA TRP A 124 -7.35 4.30 -12.09
C TRP A 124 -8.43 3.89 -13.12
N PRO A 125 -8.08 3.11 -14.18
CA PRO A 125 -6.71 2.74 -14.60
C PRO A 125 -5.97 3.90 -15.29
N ALA A 126 -6.66 4.99 -15.60
CA ALA A 126 -6.15 6.15 -16.33
C ALA A 126 -6.81 7.43 -15.80
N PRO A 127 -6.25 8.62 -16.11
CA PRO A 127 -6.92 9.89 -15.86
C PRO A 127 -8.29 9.99 -16.54
N PRO A 128 -9.20 10.84 -16.06
CA PRO A 128 -10.50 11.04 -16.69
C PRO A 128 -10.35 11.55 -18.12
N PRO A 129 -11.34 11.26 -19.01
CA PRO A 129 -11.34 11.76 -20.38
C PRO A 129 -11.30 13.30 -20.43
N ALA A 130 -10.59 13.84 -21.41
CA ALA A 130 -10.56 15.29 -21.63
C ALA A 130 -11.97 15.84 -21.87
N GLY A 131 -12.37 16.87 -21.11
CA GLY A 131 -13.69 17.48 -21.22
C GLY A 131 -14.81 16.71 -20.52
N ALA A 132 -14.50 15.70 -19.72
CA ALA A 132 -15.48 15.03 -18.87
C ALA A 132 -16.15 16.02 -17.89
N GLY A 133 -17.47 15.93 -17.79
CA GLY A 133 -18.26 16.82 -16.91
C GLY A 133 -18.16 16.42 -15.43
N PRO A 134 -18.67 17.28 -14.51
CA PRO A 134 -18.54 17.06 -13.07
C PRO A 134 -19.22 15.79 -12.57
N ASP A 135 -20.27 15.33 -13.22
CA ASP A 135 -21.00 14.13 -12.85
C ASP A 135 -20.49 12.86 -13.55
N HIS A 136 -19.40 12.94 -14.34
CA HIS A 136 -18.80 11.79 -14.99
C HIS A 136 -18.25 10.80 -13.92
N PRO A 137 -18.68 9.52 -13.96
CA PRO A 137 -18.15 8.52 -13.04
C PRO A 137 -16.67 8.27 -13.33
N HIS A 138 -15.85 8.28 -12.29
CA HIS A 138 -14.42 8.08 -12.44
C HIS A 138 -13.87 7.17 -11.36
N GLN A 139 -13.00 6.27 -11.78
CA GLN A 139 -12.40 5.30 -10.87
C GLN A 139 -11.10 5.80 -10.26
N CYS A 140 -10.88 5.42 -9.03
CA CYS A 140 -9.65 5.72 -8.31
C CYS A 140 -9.14 4.53 -7.51
N ARG A 141 -7.85 4.60 -7.17
CA ARG A 141 -7.19 3.68 -6.26
C ARG A 141 -6.87 4.39 -4.94
N LEU A 142 -7.55 3.99 -3.89
CA LEU A 142 -7.32 4.46 -2.53
C LEU A 142 -6.43 3.46 -1.79
N VAL A 143 -5.49 3.97 -1.01
CA VAL A 143 -4.54 3.13 -0.26
C VAL A 143 -4.45 3.62 1.18
N CYS A 144 -4.83 2.78 2.13
CA CYS A 144 -4.55 3.01 3.53
C CYS A 144 -3.13 2.53 3.86
N SER A 145 -2.42 3.28 4.69
CA SER A 145 -1.05 2.97 5.10
C SER A 145 -0.98 2.60 6.58
N TRP A 146 0.19 2.22 7.01
CA TRP A 146 0.48 1.95 8.41
C TRP A 146 0.21 3.17 9.33
N SER A 147 0.24 4.39 8.79
CA SER A 147 0.01 5.64 9.52
C SER A 147 -1.38 6.25 9.31
N THR A 148 -2.21 5.66 8.46
CA THR A 148 -3.61 6.10 8.30
C THR A 148 -4.36 5.92 9.61
N ASN A 149 -5.16 6.91 9.99
CA ASN A 149 -5.93 6.91 11.23
C ASN A 149 -7.42 7.15 10.95
N GLU A 150 -8.25 6.97 11.97
CA GLU A 150 -9.70 7.12 11.89
C GLU A 150 -10.12 8.53 11.45
N ALA A 151 -9.43 9.58 11.91
CA ALA A 151 -9.75 10.96 11.55
C ALA A 151 -9.52 11.21 10.04
N ASP A 152 -8.50 10.60 9.44
CA ASP A 152 -8.22 10.72 8.00
C ASP A 152 -9.37 10.14 7.17
N ILE A 153 -9.82 8.92 7.50
CA ILE A 153 -10.89 8.25 6.75
C ILE A 153 -12.26 8.86 7.00
N THR A 154 -12.54 9.32 8.21
CA THR A 154 -13.78 10.02 8.54
C THR A 154 -13.88 11.32 7.75
N ARG A 155 -12.83 12.15 7.78
CA ARG A 155 -12.76 13.39 7.00
C ARG A 155 -12.92 13.13 5.49
N PHE A 156 -12.28 12.09 4.96
CA PHE A 156 -12.45 11.72 3.55
C PHE A 156 -13.90 11.40 3.23
N ALA A 157 -14.54 10.57 4.05
CA ALA A 157 -15.92 10.15 3.84
C ALA A 157 -16.93 11.32 3.97
N GLU A 158 -16.72 12.24 4.91
CA GLU A 158 -17.56 13.43 5.08
C GLU A 158 -17.51 14.34 3.86
N ILE A 159 -16.30 14.62 3.33
CA ILE A 159 -16.13 15.45 2.14
C ILE A 159 -16.76 14.79 0.91
N LEU A 160 -16.54 13.47 0.77
CA LEU A 160 -17.14 12.69 -0.31
C LEU A 160 -18.66 12.74 -0.25
N LYS A 161 -19.28 12.44 0.90
CA LYS A 161 -20.74 12.48 1.09
C LYS A 161 -21.33 13.85 0.77
N ALA A 162 -20.63 14.93 1.11
CA ALA A 162 -21.10 16.29 0.81
C ALA A 162 -21.02 16.67 -0.67
N ALA A 163 -20.22 15.94 -1.47
CA ALA A 163 -19.98 16.23 -2.88
C ALA A 163 -20.72 15.26 -3.84
N LEU A 164 -21.32 14.18 -3.31
CA LEU A 164 -22.17 13.26 -4.08
C LEU A 164 -23.52 13.85 -4.39
#